data_5e6afe92144af877df1964574f20f9f8
#
_entry.id   5e6afe92144af877df1964574f20f9f8
#
_cell.length_a   1.000
_cell.length_b   1.000
_cell.length_c   1.000
_cell.angle_alpha   90.00
_cell.angle_beta   90.00
_cell.angle_gamma   90.00
#
_symmetry.space_group_name_H-M   'P 1'
#
loop_
_entity.id
_entity.type
_entity.pdbx_description
1 polymer ?
#
loop_
_entity_poly.entity_id
_entity_poly.type
_entity_poly.pdbx_seq_one_letter_code
_entity_poly.pdbx_strand_id
1 'polypeptide(L)'
;LRDNPDAGVVYYDTEAAVTKDMMEKRGIDTERVILAEPDTIQNFRTHALNVIDQFSKTPENRRPPMMFVLDSLGLLSTTKEMEDSSAGAETRDMTKAQLIKATFRVLTLKLAKAKIPMLVTNHVYTMVGQYIPLKEVSGGSGLKYAASTISMLTKKKDKEGTDVVGGLISCTTYKSRLSKENKKVEVRLSFEKGLDRYYGLLEFGEKMGVFNKSGNRYEIGESKLYGKQILKDPEKYFTEDIMAALDACAKQEYSYGAQE
;
A
#
# COMPACT_ATOMS: atom_id res chain seq x y z
N LEU A 1 -3.86 -13.44 -0.22
CA LEU A 1 -4.62 -14.62 -0.69
C LEU A 1 -3.81 -15.90 -0.57
N ARG A 2 -2.52 -15.90 -0.94
CA ARG A 2 -1.67 -17.11 -0.88
C ARG A 2 -1.59 -17.68 0.54
N ASP A 3 -1.34 -16.83 1.53
CA ASP A 3 -1.13 -17.23 2.94
C ASP A 3 -2.45 -17.30 3.74
N ASN A 4 -3.59 -16.99 3.11
CA ASN A 4 -4.92 -17.06 3.71
C ASN A 4 -5.92 -17.61 2.67
N PRO A 5 -6.15 -18.91 2.62
CA PRO A 5 -6.97 -19.57 1.59
C PRO A 5 -8.43 -19.16 1.60
N ASP A 6 -8.97 -18.74 2.75
CA ASP A 6 -10.37 -18.33 2.88
C ASP A 6 -10.60 -16.84 2.58
N ALA A 7 -9.53 -16.07 2.39
CA ALA A 7 -9.65 -14.63 2.17
C ALA A 7 -10.12 -14.29 0.75
N GLY A 8 -10.91 -13.22 0.64
CA GLY A 8 -11.35 -12.62 -0.62
C GLY A 8 -10.88 -11.17 -0.79
N VAL A 9 -10.77 -10.72 -2.02
CA VAL A 9 -10.43 -9.34 -2.37
C VAL A 9 -11.47 -8.77 -3.31
N VAL A 10 -11.90 -7.54 -3.04
CA VAL A 10 -12.64 -6.72 -4.00
C VAL A 10 -11.68 -5.68 -4.54
N TYR A 11 -11.31 -5.81 -5.81
CA TYR A 11 -10.36 -4.95 -6.48
C TYR A 11 -11.10 -4.03 -7.45
N TYR A 12 -11.06 -2.75 -7.18
CA TYR A 12 -11.59 -1.70 -8.05
C TYR A 12 -10.44 -1.17 -8.91
N ASP A 13 -10.41 -1.60 -10.17
CA ASP A 13 -9.45 -1.12 -11.17
C ASP A 13 -10.07 0.04 -11.95
N THR A 14 -9.55 1.24 -11.77
CA THR A 14 -10.00 2.43 -12.50
C THR A 14 -9.09 2.79 -13.68
N GLU A 15 -7.98 2.05 -13.81
CA GLU A 15 -6.99 2.25 -14.87
C GLU A 15 -7.14 1.22 -16.00
N ALA A 16 -8.00 0.21 -15.81
CA ALA A 16 -8.13 -0.94 -16.69
C ALA A 16 -6.78 -1.63 -16.98
N ALA A 17 -5.90 -1.63 -15.97
CA ALA A 17 -4.52 -2.08 -16.11
C ALA A 17 -4.28 -3.49 -15.58
N VAL A 18 -5.18 -4.02 -14.76
CA VAL A 18 -5.03 -5.31 -14.08
C VAL A 18 -5.93 -6.35 -14.74
N THR A 19 -5.31 -7.42 -15.27
CA THR A 19 -6.04 -8.53 -15.87
C THR A 19 -5.99 -9.78 -15.00
N LYS A 20 -6.95 -10.69 -15.17
CA LYS A 20 -6.94 -11.99 -14.51
C LYS A 20 -5.66 -12.77 -14.80
N ASP A 21 -5.20 -12.79 -16.06
CA ASP A 21 -3.94 -13.42 -16.47
C ASP A 21 -2.71 -12.88 -15.69
N MET A 22 -2.66 -11.56 -15.47
CA MET A 22 -1.60 -10.96 -14.64
C MET A 22 -1.64 -11.41 -13.19
N MET A 23 -2.83 -11.62 -12.63
CA MET A 23 -3.01 -12.12 -11.27
C MET A 23 -2.60 -13.60 -11.18
N GLU A 24 -3.06 -14.43 -12.10
CA GLU A 24 -2.76 -15.87 -12.16
C GLU A 24 -1.29 -16.15 -12.32
N LYS A 25 -0.58 -15.41 -13.20
CA LYS A 25 0.88 -15.47 -13.35
C LYS A 25 1.67 -15.13 -12.08
N ARG A 26 1.03 -14.47 -11.12
CA ARG A 26 1.58 -14.16 -9.78
C ARG A 26 1.10 -15.12 -8.69
N GLY A 27 0.44 -16.21 -9.07
CA GLY A 27 -0.07 -17.23 -8.17
C GLY A 27 -1.29 -16.78 -7.35
N ILE A 28 -2.05 -15.81 -7.86
CA ILE A 28 -3.28 -15.34 -7.23
C ILE A 28 -4.44 -16.16 -7.80
N ASP A 29 -5.23 -16.77 -6.91
CA ASP A 29 -6.46 -17.44 -7.26
C ASP A 29 -7.54 -16.38 -7.57
N THR A 30 -7.88 -16.24 -8.85
CA THR A 30 -8.80 -15.21 -9.34
C THR A 30 -10.26 -15.48 -8.99
N GLU A 31 -10.63 -16.70 -8.61
CA GLU A 31 -11.98 -17.02 -8.13
C GLU A 31 -12.29 -16.34 -6.78
N ARG A 32 -11.25 -15.94 -6.06
CA ARG A 32 -11.34 -15.20 -4.80
C ARG A 32 -11.19 -13.69 -4.97
N VAL A 33 -11.16 -13.20 -6.21
CA VAL A 33 -11.04 -11.77 -6.53
C VAL A 33 -12.27 -11.30 -7.28
N ILE A 34 -13.00 -10.37 -6.71
CA ILE A 34 -14.02 -9.59 -7.43
C ILE A 34 -13.30 -8.42 -8.07
N LEU A 35 -13.11 -8.49 -9.38
CA LEU A 35 -12.58 -7.38 -10.19
C LEU A 35 -13.76 -6.51 -10.66
N ALA A 36 -13.73 -5.22 -10.31
CA ALA A 36 -14.75 -4.24 -10.70
C ALA A 36 -14.07 -3.00 -11.29
N GLU A 37 -14.64 -2.45 -12.34
CA GLU A 37 -14.13 -1.31 -13.10
C GLU A 37 -15.12 -0.13 -13.02
N PRO A 38 -15.19 0.58 -11.88
CA PRO A 38 -16.06 1.73 -11.77
C PRO A 38 -15.47 2.93 -12.51
N ASP A 39 -16.29 3.62 -13.26
CA ASP A 39 -15.96 4.84 -14.01
C ASP A 39 -16.17 6.11 -13.16
N THR A 40 -17.11 6.07 -12.22
CA THR A 40 -17.45 7.21 -11.37
C THR A 40 -17.35 6.91 -9.87
N ILE A 41 -17.14 7.98 -9.08
CA ILE A 41 -17.14 7.91 -7.61
C ILE A 41 -18.50 7.39 -7.10
N GLN A 42 -19.60 7.74 -7.79
CA GLN A 42 -20.94 7.29 -7.44
C GLN A 42 -21.10 5.79 -7.64
N ASN A 43 -20.66 5.25 -8.79
CA ASN A 43 -20.69 3.82 -9.09
C ASN A 43 -19.83 3.02 -8.12
N PHE A 44 -18.59 3.46 -7.91
CA PHE A 44 -17.71 2.90 -6.89
C PHE A 44 -18.38 2.84 -5.53
N ARG A 45 -18.91 3.97 -5.03
CA ARG A 45 -19.59 4.05 -3.73
C ARG A 45 -20.75 3.08 -3.63
N THR A 46 -21.62 3.07 -4.63
CA THR A 46 -22.83 2.22 -4.64
C THR A 46 -22.45 0.75 -4.61
N HIS A 47 -21.52 0.33 -5.47
CA HIS A 47 -21.05 -1.05 -5.52
C HIS A 47 -20.39 -1.46 -4.18
N ALA A 48 -19.47 -0.65 -3.66
CA ALA A 48 -18.78 -0.92 -2.40
C ALA A 48 -19.75 -1.07 -1.22
N LEU A 49 -20.75 -0.19 -1.12
CA LEU A 49 -21.76 -0.27 -0.08
C LEU A 49 -22.61 -1.54 -0.19
N ASN A 50 -23.01 -1.91 -1.41
CA ASN A 50 -23.78 -3.13 -1.65
C ASN A 50 -22.97 -4.38 -1.24
N VAL A 51 -21.69 -4.46 -1.60
CA VAL A 51 -20.83 -5.58 -1.21
C VAL A 51 -20.69 -5.66 0.31
N ILE A 52 -20.44 -4.53 1.00
CA ILE A 52 -20.35 -4.50 2.47
C ILE A 52 -21.66 -4.95 3.11
N ASP A 53 -22.81 -4.49 2.59
CA ASP A 53 -24.11 -4.81 3.14
C ASP A 53 -24.45 -6.30 2.93
N GLN A 54 -24.12 -6.88 1.78
CA GLN A 54 -24.26 -8.33 1.53
C GLN A 54 -23.35 -9.15 2.46
N PHE A 55 -22.07 -8.78 2.52
CA PHE A 55 -21.09 -9.42 3.41
C PHE A 55 -21.52 -9.40 4.87
N SER A 56 -22.12 -8.28 5.29
CA SER A 56 -22.57 -8.08 6.68
C SER A 56 -23.79 -8.91 7.06
N LYS A 57 -24.53 -9.50 6.10
CA LYS A 57 -25.62 -10.45 6.38
C LYS A 57 -25.11 -11.77 6.93
N THR A 58 -23.89 -12.17 6.61
CA THR A 58 -23.24 -13.32 7.21
C THR A 58 -22.88 -13.01 8.66
N PRO A 59 -23.17 -13.91 9.63
CA PRO A 59 -22.75 -13.74 11.02
C PRO A 59 -21.24 -13.51 11.12
N GLU A 60 -20.80 -12.63 12.02
CA GLU A 60 -19.41 -12.18 12.13
C GLU A 60 -18.41 -13.34 12.29
N ASN A 61 -18.77 -14.34 13.10
CA ASN A 61 -17.95 -15.54 13.36
C ASN A 61 -17.82 -16.49 12.15
N ARG A 62 -18.56 -16.25 11.06
CA ARG A 62 -18.52 -17.06 9.82
C ARG A 62 -18.03 -16.25 8.61
N ARG A 63 -17.68 -14.97 8.81
CA ARG A 63 -17.19 -14.12 7.72
C ARG A 63 -15.76 -14.50 7.38
N PRO A 64 -15.46 -14.82 6.12
CA PRO A 64 -14.07 -14.95 5.69
C PRO A 64 -13.36 -13.59 5.74
N PRO A 65 -12.05 -13.53 5.90
CA PRO A 65 -11.31 -12.28 5.76
C PRO A 65 -11.54 -11.69 4.37
N MET A 66 -11.78 -10.38 4.33
CA MET A 66 -12.00 -9.65 3.07
C MET A 66 -11.20 -8.37 3.09
N MET A 67 -10.69 -7.95 1.93
CA MET A 67 -9.99 -6.69 1.74
C MET A 67 -10.53 -5.97 0.51
N PHE A 68 -10.63 -4.63 0.58
CA PHE A 68 -10.94 -3.78 -0.56
C PHE A 68 -9.67 -3.09 -1.05
N VAL A 69 -9.53 -3.00 -2.37
CA VAL A 69 -8.47 -2.24 -3.04
C VAL A 69 -9.11 -1.29 -4.04
N LEU A 70 -8.74 -0.03 -4.04
CA LEU A 70 -9.12 0.97 -5.06
C LEU A 70 -7.84 1.50 -5.72
N ASP A 71 -7.66 1.19 -6.99
CA ASP A 71 -6.48 1.54 -7.79
C ASP A 71 -6.91 2.18 -9.13
N SER A 72 -6.93 3.50 -9.20
CA SER A 72 -6.64 4.54 -8.23
C SER A 72 -7.83 5.49 -8.02
N LEU A 73 -7.91 6.14 -6.86
CA LEU A 73 -8.96 7.15 -6.62
C LEU A 73 -8.87 8.33 -7.59
N GLY A 74 -7.65 8.71 -8.01
CA GLY A 74 -7.41 9.88 -8.84
C GLY A 74 -8.11 9.85 -10.20
N LEU A 75 -8.32 8.65 -10.77
CA LEU A 75 -8.91 8.45 -12.09
C LEU A 75 -10.44 8.35 -12.09
N LEU A 76 -11.07 8.17 -10.93
CA LEU A 76 -12.53 8.20 -10.86
C LEU A 76 -13.06 9.57 -11.25
N SER A 77 -13.98 9.59 -12.20
CA SER A 77 -14.76 10.79 -12.57
C SER A 77 -15.98 10.97 -11.67
N THR A 78 -16.68 12.09 -11.80
CA THR A 78 -18.04 12.23 -11.28
C THR A 78 -19.04 11.94 -12.40
N THR A 79 -20.29 11.59 -12.06
CA THR A 79 -21.35 11.42 -13.06
C THR A 79 -21.48 12.66 -13.91
N LYS A 80 -21.37 13.86 -13.29
CA LYS A 80 -21.41 15.13 -14.00
C LYS A 80 -20.24 15.30 -14.98
N GLU A 81 -19.00 14.97 -14.57
CA GLU A 81 -17.84 15.02 -15.48
C GLU A 81 -18.04 14.11 -16.71
N MET A 82 -18.66 12.93 -16.52
CA MET A 82 -18.96 12.01 -17.61
C MET A 82 -20.04 12.55 -18.56
N GLU A 83 -21.11 13.12 -18.01
CA GLU A 83 -22.19 13.74 -18.78
C GLU A 83 -21.69 14.95 -19.56
N ASP A 84 -20.95 15.87 -18.92
CA ASP A 84 -20.39 17.07 -19.55
C ASP A 84 -19.42 16.67 -20.69
N SER A 85 -18.55 15.70 -20.46
CA SER A 85 -17.62 15.19 -21.48
C SER A 85 -18.36 14.59 -22.69
N SER A 86 -19.43 13.84 -22.44
CA SER A 86 -20.27 13.25 -23.51
C SER A 86 -21.00 14.32 -24.32
N ALA A 87 -21.32 15.46 -23.71
CA ALA A 87 -21.90 16.61 -24.35
C ALA A 87 -20.88 17.55 -25.03
N GLY A 88 -19.57 17.22 -24.98
CA GLY A 88 -18.48 18.06 -25.51
C GLY A 88 -18.20 19.31 -24.68
N ALA A 89 -18.61 19.35 -23.43
CA ALA A 89 -18.33 20.46 -22.51
C ALA A 89 -17.03 20.19 -21.72
N GLU A 90 -16.16 21.20 -21.62
CA GLU A 90 -14.90 21.14 -20.85
C GLU A 90 -15.07 21.74 -19.42
N THR A 91 -16.15 21.42 -18.72
CA THR A 91 -16.40 21.94 -17.39
C THR A 91 -15.78 21.08 -16.31
N ARG A 92 -15.00 21.69 -15.42
CA ARG A 92 -14.45 21.02 -14.23
C ARG A 92 -15.50 20.94 -13.14
N ASP A 93 -15.80 19.73 -12.65
CA ASP A 93 -16.71 19.57 -11.52
C ASP A 93 -16.04 19.99 -10.20
N MET A 94 -16.39 21.16 -9.71
CA MET A 94 -15.89 21.70 -8.45
C MET A 94 -16.43 20.94 -7.22
N THR A 95 -17.41 20.06 -7.39
CA THR A 95 -18.00 19.27 -6.29
C THR A 95 -17.30 17.93 -6.06
N LYS A 96 -16.40 17.51 -6.94
CA LYS A 96 -15.67 16.23 -6.85
C LYS A 96 -15.04 15.98 -5.48
N ALA A 97 -14.34 16.99 -4.92
CA ALA A 97 -13.71 16.86 -3.60
C ALA A 97 -14.74 16.66 -2.48
N GLN A 98 -15.91 17.32 -2.56
CA GLN A 98 -16.99 17.14 -1.59
C GLN A 98 -17.63 15.75 -1.70
N LEU A 99 -17.79 15.25 -2.92
CA LEU A 99 -18.33 13.92 -3.19
C LEU A 99 -17.39 12.83 -2.64
N ILE A 100 -16.07 12.96 -2.88
CA ILE A 100 -15.05 12.07 -2.30
C ILE A 100 -15.16 12.09 -0.76
N LYS A 101 -15.19 13.27 -0.16
CA LYS A 101 -15.32 13.41 1.30
C LYS A 101 -16.58 12.73 1.83
N ALA A 102 -17.72 12.93 1.17
CA ALA A 102 -18.99 12.32 1.56
C ALA A 102 -18.96 10.78 1.42
N THR A 103 -18.38 10.29 0.32
CA THR A 103 -18.22 8.85 0.05
C THR A 103 -17.40 8.18 1.14
N PHE A 104 -16.19 8.67 1.42
CA PHE A 104 -15.31 8.05 2.41
C PHE A 104 -15.80 8.22 3.84
N ARG A 105 -16.53 9.27 4.17
CA ARG A 105 -17.19 9.40 5.48
C ARG A 105 -18.15 8.24 5.77
N VAL A 106 -18.92 7.81 4.77
CA VAL A 106 -19.86 6.68 4.91
C VAL A 106 -19.13 5.35 4.85
N LEU A 107 -18.25 5.16 3.86
CA LEU A 107 -17.52 3.91 3.66
C LEU A 107 -16.65 3.55 4.86
N THR A 108 -15.89 4.50 5.40
CA THR A 108 -14.97 4.25 6.53
C THR A 108 -15.70 3.64 7.73
N LEU A 109 -16.90 4.16 8.05
CA LEU A 109 -17.68 3.63 9.18
C LEU A 109 -18.21 2.22 8.91
N LYS A 110 -18.72 1.96 7.69
CA LYS A 110 -19.23 0.64 7.31
C LYS A 110 -18.11 -0.41 7.22
N LEU A 111 -16.99 -0.05 6.60
CA LEU A 111 -15.80 -0.91 6.53
C LEU A 111 -15.28 -1.28 7.93
N ALA A 112 -15.20 -0.30 8.83
CA ALA A 112 -14.77 -0.55 10.21
C ALA A 112 -15.69 -1.52 10.95
N LYS A 113 -17.03 -1.32 10.84
CA LYS A 113 -18.01 -2.23 11.44
C LYS A 113 -17.97 -3.63 10.83
N ALA A 114 -17.69 -3.75 9.55
CA ALA A 114 -17.55 -5.03 8.86
C ALA A 114 -16.16 -5.68 9.04
N LYS A 115 -15.20 -4.97 9.67
CA LYS A 115 -13.80 -5.40 9.83
C LYS A 115 -13.10 -5.64 8.48
N ILE A 116 -13.44 -4.85 7.47
CA ILE A 116 -12.85 -4.91 6.13
C ILE A 116 -11.78 -3.80 6.00
N PRO A 117 -10.49 -4.14 5.89
CA PRO A 117 -9.45 -3.17 5.54
C PRO A 117 -9.62 -2.72 4.09
N MET A 118 -9.25 -1.46 3.83
CA MET A 118 -9.25 -0.89 2.49
C MET A 118 -7.92 -0.22 2.18
N LEU A 119 -7.34 -0.60 1.05
CA LEU A 119 -6.17 0.05 0.44
C LEU A 119 -6.64 0.96 -0.68
N VAL A 120 -6.14 2.20 -0.69
CA VAL A 120 -6.42 3.18 -1.76
C VAL A 120 -5.11 3.71 -2.29
N THR A 121 -4.88 3.57 -3.59
CA THR A 121 -3.82 4.30 -4.27
C THR A 121 -4.34 5.65 -4.77
N ASN A 122 -3.46 6.66 -4.80
CA ASN A 122 -3.83 7.99 -5.27
C ASN A 122 -2.61 8.75 -5.78
N HIS A 123 -2.86 9.76 -6.62
CA HIS A 123 -1.83 10.63 -7.16
C HIS A 123 -1.56 11.83 -6.27
N VAL A 124 -0.29 12.28 -6.30
CA VAL A 124 0.17 13.48 -5.61
C VAL A 124 0.57 14.49 -6.66
N TYR A 125 0.06 15.70 -6.54
CA TYR A 125 0.39 16.82 -7.41
C TYR A 125 1.26 17.83 -6.68
N THR A 126 2.23 18.40 -7.39
CA THR A 126 3.01 19.54 -6.89
C THR A 126 2.25 20.82 -7.22
N MET A 127 1.92 21.61 -6.21
CA MET A 127 1.31 22.91 -6.43
C MET A 127 2.30 23.86 -7.09
N VAL A 128 1.94 24.36 -8.27
CA VAL A 128 2.73 25.32 -9.02
C VAL A 128 2.46 26.72 -8.47
N GLY A 129 3.51 27.55 -8.34
CA GLY A 129 3.38 28.96 -7.93
C GLY A 129 3.61 29.23 -6.45
N GLN A 130 4.01 28.24 -5.65
CA GLN A 130 4.45 28.45 -4.28
C GLN A 130 5.97 28.40 -4.16
N TYR A 131 6.54 29.25 -3.30
CA TYR A 131 8.00 29.33 -3.08
C TYR A 131 8.58 28.01 -2.55
N ILE A 132 7.79 27.24 -1.79
CA ILE A 132 8.10 25.88 -1.36
C ILE A 132 7.13 24.94 -2.07
N PRO A 133 7.61 23.94 -2.84
CA PRO A 133 6.74 22.98 -3.52
C PRO A 133 5.94 22.16 -2.49
N LEU A 134 4.67 22.47 -2.34
CA LEU A 134 3.75 21.67 -1.51
C LEU A 134 3.14 20.56 -2.37
N LYS A 135 3.20 19.35 -1.85
CA LYS A 135 2.55 18.20 -2.45
C LYS A 135 1.12 18.10 -1.93
N GLU A 136 0.16 18.09 -2.83
CA GLU A 136 -1.25 17.89 -2.50
C GLU A 136 -1.76 16.56 -3.03
N VAL A 137 -2.56 15.87 -2.21
CA VAL A 137 -3.20 14.59 -2.56
C VAL A 137 -4.48 14.89 -3.32
N SER A 138 -4.69 14.25 -4.46
CA SER A 138 -5.94 14.34 -5.22
C SER A 138 -7.15 14.00 -4.35
N GLY A 139 -8.27 14.70 -4.54
CA GLY A 139 -9.51 14.48 -3.79
C GLY A 139 -9.66 15.30 -2.50
N GLY A 140 -8.72 16.21 -2.24
CA GLY A 140 -8.83 17.20 -1.16
C GLY A 140 -8.58 16.62 0.25
N SER A 141 -8.79 17.46 1.28
CA SER A 141 -8.49 17.13 2.68
C SER A 141 -9.35 16.01 3.28
N GLY A 142 -10.53 15.73 2.70
CA GLY A 142 -11.47 14.74 3.26
C GLY A 142 -10.89 13.34 3.35
N LEU A 143 -10.11 12.92 2.36
CA LEU A 143 -9.44 11.62 2.35
C LEU A 143 -8.38 11.52 3.45
N LYS A 144 -7.63 12.62 3.70
CA LYS A 144 -6.62 12.66 4.77
C LYS A 144 -7.23 12.38 6.15
N TYR A 145 -8.45 12.85 6.41
CA TYR A 145 -9.13 12.59 7.68
C TYR A 145 -9.68 11.16 7.77
N ALA A 146 -10.16 10.60 6.68
CA ALA A 146 -10.71 9.24 6.63
C ALA A 146 -9.62 8.17 6.82
N ALA A 147 -8.46 8.33 6.19
CA ALA A 147 -7.39 7.35 6.21
C ALA A 147 -6.79 7.15 7.61
N SER A 148 -6.57 5.90 8.00
CA SER A 148 -5.83 5.55 9.22
C SER A 148 -4.34 5.74 9.06
N THR A 149 -3.80 5.39 7.88
CA THR A 149 -2.39 5.57 7.53
C THR A 149 -2.29 6.11 6.11
N ILE A 150 -1.38 7.06 5.89
CA ILE A 150 -1.00 7.58 4.57
C ILE A 150 0.50 7.44 4.42
N SER A 151 0.93 6.71 3.41
CA SER A 151 2.32 6.58 3.01
C SER A 151 2.56 7.31 1.70
N MET A 152 3.53 8.22 1.70
CA MET A 152 3.99 8.90 0.48
C MET A 152 5.10 8.10 -0.14
N LEU A 153 4.93 7.74 -1.43
CA LEU A 153 5.88 6.93 -2.17
C LEU A 153 6.65 7.80 -3.17
N THR A 154 7.97 7.59 -3.21
CA THR A 154 8.82 8.15 -4.26
C THR A 154 9.70 7.05 -4.83
N LYS A 155 9.81 6.99 -6.17
CA LYS A 155 10.55 5.94 -6.87
C LYS A 155 11.82 6.50 -7.48
N LYS A 156 12.94 5.78 -7.30
CA LYS A 156 14.21 5.98 -8.00
C LYS A 156 14.52 4.74 -8.82
N LYS A 157 15.27 4.90 -9.90
CA LYS A 157 15.77 3.77 -10.69
C LYS A 157 16.82 3.01 -9.87
N ASP A 158 16.68 1.70 -9.79
CA ASP A 158 17.72 0.79 -9.30
C ASP A 158 18.56 0.35 -10.48
N LYS A 159 19.88 0.52 -10.38
CA LYS A 159 20.80 0.28 -11.49
C LYS A 159 21.91 -0.68 -11.09
N GLU A 160 22.24 -1.59 -11.98
CA GLU A 160 23.46 -2.39 -11.95
C GLU A 160 24.34 -2.00 -13.16
N GLY A 161 25.39 -1.23 -12.89
CA GLY A 161 26.18 -0.57 -13.95
C GLY A 161 25.34 0.49 -14.69
N THR A 162 25.13 0.28 -16.00
CA THR A 162 24.30 1.13 -16.87
C THR A 162 22.84 0.71 -16.90
N ASP A 163 22.54 -0.55 -16.53
CA ASP A 163 21.25 -1.18 -16.72
C ASP A 163 20.31 -0.88 -15.55
N VAL A 164 19.04 -0.62 -15.89
CA VAL A 164 17.99 -0.46 -14.89
C VAL A 164 17.39 -1.84 -14.59
N VAL A 165 17.64 -2.35 -13.37
CA VAL A 165 17.19 -3.69 -12.94
C VAL A 165 15.93 -3.63 -12.06
N GLY A 166 15.48 -2.44 -11.70
CA GLY A 166 14.33 -2.31 -10.83
C GLY A 166 14.05 -0.88 -10.38
N GLY A 167 13.46 -0.74 -9.21
CA GLY A 167 13.18 0.52 -8.56
C GLY A 167 13.41 0.47 -7.06
N LEU A 168 13.98 1.52 -6.51
CA LEU A 168 14.02 1.80 -5.08
C LEU A 168 12.86 2.72 -4.73
N ILE A 169 11.97 2.26 -3.87
CA ILE A 169 10.76 2.97 -3.48
C ILE A 169 10.93 3.44 -2.04
N SER A 170 10.99 4.74 -1.87
CA SER A 170 11.04 5.37 -0.55
C SER A 170 9.63 5.62 -0.06
N CYS A 171 9.26 4.96 1.03
CA CYS A 171 7.96 5.04 1.69
C CYS A 171 8.10 5.93 2.93
N THR A 172 7.44 7.08 2.95
CA THR A 172 7.44 8.00 4.10
C THR A 172 6.05 8.02 4.73
N THR A 173 5.95 7.71 6.01
CA THR A 173 4.69 7.82 6.76
C THR A 173 4.30 9.28 6.92
N TYR A 174 3.34 9.75 6.11
CA TYR A 174 2.85 11.12 6.16
C TYR A 174 1.82 11.34 7.29
N LYS A 175 0.98 10.34 7.54
CA LYS A 175 0.00 10.28 8.61
C LYS A 175 -0.12 8.85 9.09
N SER A 176 -0.22 8.63 10.39
CA SER A 176 -0.61 7.34 10.94
C SER A 176 -1.31 7.50 12.28
N ARG A 177 -2.31 6.65 12.54
CA ARG A 177 -2.93 6.46 13.85
C ARG A 177 -2.29 5.30 14.62
N LEU A 178 -1.47 4.49 13.94
CA LEU A 178 -0.97 3.21 14.44
C LEU A 178 0.55 3.24 14.69
N SER A 179 1.26 4.10 13.97
CA SER A 179 2.72 4.17 14.01
C SER A 179 3.23 5.62 14.01
N LYS A 180 4.50 5.79 14.34
CA LYS A 180 5.17 7.10 14.33
C LYS A 180 5.16 7.70 12.92
N GLU A 181 4.78 8.97 12.82
CA GLU A 181 4.80 9.73 11.57
C GLU A 181 6.21 10.18 11.19
N ASN A 182 6.38 10.61 9.94
CA ASN A 182 7.66 11.06 9.37
C ASN A 182 8.78 10.00 9.37
N LYS A 183 8.44 8.74 9.57
CA LYS A 183 9.38 7.63 9.39
C LYS A 183 9.50 7.27 7.92
N LYS A 184 10.72 7.01 7.49
CA LYS A 184 11.05 6.66 6.12
C LYS A 184 11.66 5.27 6.07
N VAL A 185 11.10 4.44 5.20
CA VAL A 185 11.60 3.11 4.88
C VAL A 185 11.81 3.02 3.37
N GLU A 186 12.86 2.37 2.94
CA GLU A 186 13.10 2.11 1.53
C GLU A 186 12.91 0.62 1.22
N VAL A 187 12.22 0.33 0.14
CA VAL A 187 12.01 -1.03 -0.37
C VAL A 187 12.53 -1.15 -1.80
N ARG A 188 13.04 -2.32 -2.15
CA ARG A 188 13.56 -2.64 -3.48
C ARG A 188 12.54 -3.46 -4.27
N LEU A 189 12.23 -3.04 -5.48
CA LEU A 189 11.39 -3.77 -6.42
C LEU A 189 12.25 -4.16 -7.64
N SER A 190 12.64 -5.42 -7.72
CA SER A 190 13.35 -6.00 -8.87
C SER A 190 12.37 -6.31 -10.01
N PHE A 191 12.76 -6.10 -11.25
CA PHE A 191 11.94 -6.49 -12.41
C PHE A 191 11.80 -8.00 -12.54
N GLU A 192 12.82 -8.76 -12.13
CA GLU A 192 12.82 -10.24 -12.22
C GLU A 192 12.14 -10.90 -11.02
N LYS A 193 12.48 -10.45 -9.80
CA LYS A 193 12.11 -11.12 -8.54
C LYS A 193 10.95 -10.45 -7.81
N GLY A 194 10.49 -9.29 -8.27
CA GLY A 194 9.47 -8.52 -7.57
C GLY A 194 10.01 -7.82 -6.31
N LEU A 195 9.18 -7.72 -5.27
CA LEU A 195 9.54 -7.06 -4.02
C LEU A 195 10.61 -7.85 -3.26
N ASP A 196 11.74 -7.21 -2.97
CA ASP A 196 12.85 -7.81 -2.21
C ASP A 196 12.49 -7.79 -0.71
N ARG A 197 12.27 -8.98 -0.17
CA ARG A 197 11.87 -9.18 1.22
C ARG A 197 12.95 -8.80 2.22
N TYR A 198 14.22 -8.90 1.83
CA TYR A 198 15.38 -8.77 2.72
C TYR A 198 16.11 -7.43 2.60
N TYR A 199 15.67 -6.58 1.65
CA TYR A 199 16.29 -5.29 1.42
C TYR A 199 16.21 -4.40 2.65
N GLY A 200 17.36 -3.87 3.09
CA GLY A 200 17.46 -2.98 4.26
C GLY A 200 17.44 -3.68 5.62
N LEU A 201 17.18 -5.00 5.68
CA LEU A 201 17.11 -5.71 6.96
C LEU A 201 18.47 -5.87 7.64
N LEU A 202 19.57 -5.91 6.89
CA LEU A 202 20.92 -5.97 7.48
C LEU A 202 21.25 -4.67 8.23
N GLU A 203 21.03 -3.54 7.57
CA GLU A 203 21.27 -2.21 8.13
C GLU A 203 20.32 -1.92 9.31
N PHE A 204 19.06 -2.35 9.18
CA PHE A 204 18.10 -2.24 10.27
C PHE A 204 18.51 -3.11 11.47
N GLY A 205 18.90 -4.35 11.24
CA GLY A 205 19.31 -5.26 12.29
C GLY A 205 20.61 -4.81 12.99
N GLU A 206 21.56 -4.22 12.24
CA GLU A 206 22.75 -3.56 12.82
C GLU A 206 22.35 -2.40 13.73
N LYS A 207 21.48 -1.50 13.24
CA LYS A 207 20.95 -0.36 14.00
C LYS A 207 20.27 -0.78 15.30
N MET A 208 19.54 -1.89 15.27
CA MET A 208 18.74 -2.38 16.41
C MET A 208 19.51 -3.38 17.30
N GLY A 209 20.75 -3.69 16.97
CA GLY A 209 21.58 -4.61 17.76
C GLY A 209 21.26 -6.09 17.57
N VAL A 210 20.46 -6.45 16.55
CA VAL A 210 20.21 -7.85 16.18
C VAL A 210 21.42 -8.46 15.49
N PHE A 211 22.16 -7.65 14.71
CA PHE A 211 23.42 -8.03 14.09
C PHE A 211 24.56 -7.18 14.64
N ASN A 212 25.64 -7.83 15.01
CA ASN A 212 26.90 -7.16 15.26
C ASN A 212 27.66 -6.98 13.95
N LYS A 213 28.36 -5.85 13.82
CA LYS A 213 29.22 -5.58 12.67
C LYS A 213 30.61 -5.25 13.11
N SER A 214 31.59 -5.98 12.56
CA SER A 214 33.01 -5.75 12.79
C SER A 214 33.66 -5.32 11.47
N GLY A 215 34.01 -4.05 11.35
CA GLY A 215 34.43 -3.44 10.09
C GLY A 215 33.31 -3.53 9.03
N ASN A 216 33.59 -4.20 7.92
CA ASN A 216 32.63 -4.37 6.79
C ASN A 216 31.91 -5.74 6.81
N ARG A 217 32.05 -6.52 7.90
CA ARG A 217 31.46 -7.86 8.01
C ARG A 217 30.45 -7.91 9.13
N TYR A 218 29.33 -8.58 8.86
CA TYR A 218 28.28 -8.89 9.83
C TYR A 218 28.60 -10.22 10.52
N GLU A 219 28.38 -10.25 11.83
CA GLU A 219 28.49 -11.44 12.65
C GLU A 219 27.08 -12.09 12.75
N ILE A 220 26.93 -13.28 12.19
CA ILE A 220 25.70 -14.05 12.24
C ILE A 220 26.04 -15.47 12.73
N GLY A 221 25.65 -15.76 13.97
CA GLY A 221 26.12 -16.96 14.65
C GLY A 221 27.66 -16.97 14.76
N GLU A 222 28.31 -18.05 14.34
CA GLU A 222 29.78 -18.18 14.34
C GLU A 222 30.45 -17.59 13.07
N SER A 223 29.66 -17.10 12.12
CA SER A 223 30.14 -16.66 10.81
C SER A 223 30.33 -15.15 10.74
N LYS A 224 31.45 -14.71 10.10
CA LYS A 224 31.72 -13.29 9.78
C LYS A 224 31.70 -13.11 8.27
N LEU A 225 30.64 -12.49 7.75
CA LEU A 225 30.35 -12.44 6.31
C LEU A 225 30.14 -11.00 5.85
N TYR A 226 30.48 -10.71 4.59
CA TYR A 226 30.10 -9.46 3.95
C TYR A 226 28.59 -9.45 3.65
N GLY A 227 27.94 -8.28 3.74
CA GLY A 227 26.51 -8.15 3.45
C GLY A 227 26.11 -8.73 2.09
N LYS A 228 26.93 -8.55 1.05
CA LYS A 228 26.69 -9.16 -0.28
C LYS A 228 26.64 -10.69 -0.26
N GLN A 229 27.41 -11.34 0.61
CA GLN A 229 27.41 -12.81 0.75
C GLN A 229 26.13 -13.30 1.44
N ILE A 230 25.67 -12.57 2.45
CA ILE A 230 24.42 -12.84 3.15
C ILE A 230 23.22 -12.68 2.21
N LEU A 231 23.17 -11.57 1.46
CA LEU A 231 22.08 -11.27 0.53
C LEU A 231 22.09 -12.12 -0.75
N LYS A 232 23.14 -12.91 -0.98
CA LYS A 232 23.17 -13.90 -2.07
C LYS A 232 22.31 -15.12 -1.75
N ASP A 233 22.27 -15.51 -0.47
CA ASP A 233 21.49 -16.65 0.04
C ASP A 233 20.80 -16.22 1.37
N PRO A 234 19.85 -15.28 1.30
CA PRO A 234 19.31 -14.64 2.50
C PRO A 234 18.53 -15.60 3.38
N GLU A 235 17.84 -16.58 2.82
CA GLU A 235 17.02 -17.55 3.57
C GLU A 235 17.85 -18.36 4.57
N LYS A 236 19.12 -18.59 4.27
CA LYS A 236 20.05 -19.28 5.15
C LYS A 236 20.36 -18.47 6.43
N TYR A 237 20.38 -17.16 6.32
CA TYR A 237 20.86 -16.26 7.38
C TYR A 237 19.73 -15.51 8.11
N PHE A 238 18.64 -15.23 7.41
CA PHE A 238 17.43 -14.65 8.01
C PHE A 238 16.49 -15.77 8.46
N THR A 239 16.94 -16.53 9.49
CA THR A 239 16.14 -17.59 10.11
C THR A 239 14.86 -17.03 10.72
N GLU A 240 13.91 -17.91 11.07
CA GLU A 240 12.65 -17.50 11.73
C GLU A 240 12.90 -16.71 13.01
N ASP A 241 13.88 -17.10 13.84
CA ASP A 241 14.24 -16.41 15.07
C ASP A 241 14.76 -15.01 14.79
N ILE A 242 15.65 -14.85 13.79
CA ILE A 242 16.19 -13.55 13.39
C ILE A 242 15.07 -12.68 12.84
N MET A 243 14.19 -13.20 12.01
CA MET A 243 13.05 -12.46 11.48
C MET A 243 12.08 -12.05 12.59
N ALA A 244 11.83 -12.91 13.58
CA ALA A 244 11.01 -12.56 14.75
C ALA A 244 11.66 -11.46 15.60
N ALA A 245 12.99 -11.50 15.80
CA ALA A 245 13.72 -10.45 16.51
C ALA A 245 13.65 -9.10 15.77
N LEU A 246 13.84 -9.12 14.42
CA LEU A 246 13.72 -7.92 13.60
C LEU A 246 12.29 -7.35 13.63
N ASP A 247 11.26 -8.20 13.62
CA ASP A 247 9.86 -7.77 13.70
C ASP A 247 9.56 -7.12 15.08
N ALA A 248 10.07 -7.71 16.17
CA ALA A 248 9.96 -7.12 17.51
C ALA A 248 10.63 -5.75 17.57
N CYS A 249 11.85 -5.62 17.04
CA CYS A 249 12.55 -4.33 16.93
C CYS A 249 11.78 -3.32 16.07
N ALA A 250 11.20 -3.75 14.95
CA ALA A 250 10.39 -2.88 14.10
C ALA A 250 9.13 -2.37 14.82
N LYS A 251 8.46 -3.23 15.57
CA LYS A 251 7.33 -2.84 16.43
C LYS A 251 7.74 -1.79 17.45
N GLN A 252 8.86 -1.97 18.14
CA GLN A 252 9.39 -1.01 19.11
C GLN A 252 9.78 0.32 18.44
N GLU A 253 10.48 0.30 17.31
CA GLU A 253 10.97 1.51 16.63
C GLU A 253 9.82 2.33 16.06
N TYR A 254 8.79 1.69 15.49
CA TYR A 254 7.77 2.36 14.68
C TYR A 254 6.41 2.52 15.35
N SER A 255 6.05 1.74 16.36
CA SER A 255 4.74 1.84 17.02
C SER A 255 4.64 3.05 17.95
N TYR A 256 3.43 3.60 18.10
CA TYR A 256 3.13 4.56 19.15
C TYR A 256 3.08 3.85 20.51
N GLY A 257 3.61 4.55 21.54
CA GLY A 257 3.53 4.07 22.92
C GLY A 257 4.19 2.72 23.15
N ALA A 258 5.19 2.36 22.34
CA ALA A 258 6.04 1.21 22.61
C ALA A 258 6.69 1.45 23.99
N GLN A 259 6.32 0.65 24.98
CA GLN A 259 6.90 0.71 26.32
C GLN A 259 8.38 0.32 26.23
N GLU A 260 9.19 1.03 27.01
CA GLU A 260 10.60 0.70 27.21
C GLU A 260 10.79 -0.67 27.85
#